data_9fe51b2214a0bb51813a1658765512b0
#
_entry.id   9fe51b2214a0bb51813a1658765512b0
#
_cell.length_a   1.000
_cell.length_b   1.000
_cell.length_c   1.000
_cell.angle_alpha   90.00
_cell.angle_beta   90.00
_cell.angle_gamma   90.00
#
_symmetry.space_group_name_H-M   'P 1'
#
loop_
_entity.id
_entity.type
_entity.pdbx_description
1 polymer ?
#
loop_
_entity_poly.entity_id
_entity_poly.type
_entity_poly.pdbx_seq_one_letter_code
_entity_poly.pdbx_strand_id
1 'polypeptide(L)'
;ADIEQRGDAAVREYTKRFDGVDLDSFLVSPEEIDDAVDIVGPDFMAILEEAAANIRAYHERQVEQTWIDTFRPGVRLGAKFTPIQRVGVYVPGGTAAYPSTVLMDTIPAHVAGVPSIAVFTPPAKDGSVNPYILAAAHVAGATEIYKVGGAQGIAAAAYGTESIPPVFKIVGPGNAYVAMAKRLVFGTVGIRILPPVEAM
;
A
#
# COMPACT_ATOMS: atom_id res chain seq x y z
N ALA A 1 -11.01 -1.12 16.93
CA ALA A 1 -11.12 -1.25 18.39
C ALA A 1 -9.95 -2.03 19.00
N ASP A 2 -9.78 -3.35 18.74
CA ASP A 2 -8.77 -4.15 19.45
C ASP A 2 -7.33 -3.75 19.06
N ILE A 3 -7.03 -3.63 17.77
CA ILE A 3 -5.71 -3.18 17.31
C ILE A 3 -5.42 -1.73 17.76
N GLU A 4 -6.41 -0.88 17.75
CA GLU A 4 -6.30 0.50 18.26
C GLU A 4 -5.93 0.55 19.75
N GLN A 5 -6.34 -0.44 20.54
CA GLN A 5 -6.09 -0.51 21.98
C GLN A 5 -4.82 -1.26 22.34
N ARG A 6 -4.49 -2.32 21.61
CA ARG A 6 -3.42 -3.27 21.94
C ARG A 6 -2.24 -3.20 20.98
N GLY A 7 -2.32 -2.38 19.93
CA GLY A 7 -1.22 -2.13 19.00
C GLY A 7 -0.63 -3.41 18.38
N ASP A 8 0.68 -3.48 18.37
CA ASP A 8 1.46 -4.59 17.82
C ASP A 8 1.09 -5.95 18.40
N ALA A 9 0.72 -6.00 19.68
CA ALA A 9 0.33 -7.26 20.33
C ALA A 9 -0.91 -7.88 19.67
N ALA A 10 -1.92 -7.07 19.32
CA ALA A 10 -3.09 -7.54 18.62
C ALA A 10 -2.76 -7.93 17.17
N VAL A 11 -1.95 -7.14 16.46
CA VAL A 11 -1.51 -7.47 15.09
C VAL A 11 -0.80 -8.82 15.07
N ARG A 12 0.13 -9.06 15.99
CA ARG A 12 0.87 -10.33 16.13
C ARG A 12 -0.07 -11.50 16.38
N GLU A 13 -1.00 -11.36 17.33
CA GLU A 13 -1.99 -12.39 17.66
C GLU A 13 -2.85 -12.76 16.44
N TYR A 14 -3.37 -11.75 15.71
CA TYR A 14 -4.20 -12.00 14.54
C TYR A 14 -3.41 -12.55 13.36
N THR A 15 -2.18 -12.10 13.12
CA THR A 15 -1.28 -12.66 12.10
C THR A 15 -0.98 -14.13 12.41
N LYS A 16 -0.66 -14.46 13.66
CA LYS A 16 -0.47 -15.85 14.08
C LYS A 16 -1.74 -16.69 13.89
N ARG A 17 -2.89 -16.15 14.23
CA ARG A 17 -4.19 -16.85 14.13
C ARG A 17 -4.63 -17.09 12.69
N PHE A 18 -4.49 -16.10 11.79
CA PHE A 18 -5.06 -16.13 10.44
C PHE A 18 -4.05 -16.51 9.36
N ASP A 19 -2.80 -16.08 9.51
CA ASP A 19 -1.73 -16.36 8.55
C ASP A 19 -0.85 -17.54 8.99
N GLY A 20 -0.95 -17.95 10.28
CA GLY A 20 -0.27 -19.13 10.83
C GLY A 20 1.20 -18.91 11.15
N VAL A 21 1.65 -17.66 11.24
CA VAL A 21 3.05 -17.30 11.47
C VAL A 21 3.20 -16.33 12.64
N ASP A 22 4.25 -16.53 13.43
CA ASP A 22 4.66 -15.61 14.50
C ASP A 22 5.89 -14.83 14.01
N LEU A 23 5.74 -13.51 13.91
CA LEU A 23 6.77 -12.65 13.33
C LEU A 23 7.48 -11.84 14.42
N ASP A 24 8.80 -11.79 14.37
CA ASP A 24 9.59 -10.91 15.22
C ASP A 24 9.46 -9.44 14.79
N SER A 25 9.43 -9.21 13.49
CA SER A 25 9.24 -7.90 12.86
C SER A 25 8.16 -7.96 11.79
N PHE A 26 7.31 -6.94 11.75
CA PHE A 26 6.35 -6.78 10.66
C PHE A 26 6.99 -6.13 9.43
N LEU A 27 8.05 -5.36 9.61
CA LEU A 27 8.73 -4.68 8.52
C LEU A 27 9.63 -5.67 7.76
N VAL A 28 9.56 -5.63 6.44
CA VAL A 28 10.49 -6.31 5.53
C VAL A 28 11.83 -5.60 5.60
N SER A 29 12.91 -6.36 5.74
CA SER A 29 14.25 -5.79 5.77
C SER A 29 14.78 -5.47 4.36
N PRO A 30 15.78 -4.59 4.24
CA PRO A 30 16.45 -4.33 2.95
C PRO A 30 17.03 -5.60 2.33
N GLU A 31 17.60 -6.49 3.15
CA GLU A 31 18.18 -7.76 2.71
C GLU A 31 17.12 -8.68 2.08
N GLU A 32 15.91 -8.73 2.65
CA GLU A 32 14.81 -9.50 2.05
C GLU A 32 14.38 -8.95 0.68
N ILE A 33 14.53 -7.63 0.46
CA ILE A 33 14.25 -7.01 -0.83
C ILE A 33 15.35 -7.34 -1.83
N ASP A 34 16.60 -7.25 -1.42
CA ASP A 34 17.75 -7.58 -2.28
C ASP A 34 17.72 -9.06 -2.71
N ASP A 35 17.47 -9.97 -1.76
CA ASP A 35 17.28 -11.40 -2.03
C ASP A 35 16.13 -11.65 -3.03
N ALA A 36 15.02 -10.90 -2.88
CA ALA A 36 13.88 -11.04 -3.79
C ALA A 36 14.22 -10.60 -5.22
N VAL A 37 14.98 -9.52 -5.39
CA VAL A 37 15.46 -9.04 -6.70
C VAL A 37 16.34 -10.10 -7.35
N ASP A 38 17.25 -10.71 -6.58
CA ASP A 38 18.12 -11.78 -7.08
C ASP A 38 17.31 -13.03 -7.48
N ILE A 39 16.31 -13.41 -6.68
CA ILE A 39 15.45 -14.57 -6.95
C ILE A 39 14.63 -14.40 -8.24
N VAL A 40 14.04 -13.22 -8.47
CA VAL A 40 13.22 -12.99 -9.67
C VAL A 40 14.06 -12.85 -10.93
N GLY A 41 15.29 -12.46 -10.82
CA GLY A 41 16.27 -12.36 -11.87
C GLY A 41 16.08 -11.21 -12.86
N PRO A 42 17.10 -10.93 -13.68
CA PRO A 42 17.16 -9.72 -14.51
C PRO A 42 16.07 -9.65 -15.59
N ASP A 43 15.66 -10.78 -16.15
CA ASP A 43 14.65 -10.79 -17.21
C ASP A 43 13.27 -10.33 -16.68
N PHE A 44 12.89 -10.80 -15.49
CA PHE A 44 11.62 -10.38 -14.89
C PHE A 44 11.71 -8.96 -14.35
N MET A 45 12.84 -8.55 -13.81
CA MET A 45 13.06 -7.16 -13.41
C MET A 45 12.88 -6.20 -14.58
N ALA A 46 13.41 -6.51 -15.76
CA ALA A 46 13.22 -5.70 -16.97
C ALA A 46 11.74 -5.57 -17.37
N ILE A 47 10.96 -6.65 -17.22
CA ILE A 47 9.50 -6.62 -17.47
C ILE A 47 8.78 -5.71 -16.46
N LEU A 48 9.16 -5.78 -15.18
CA LEU A 48 8.58 -4.90 -14.15
C LEU A 48 8.91 -3.43 -14.41
N GLU A 49 10.14 -3.13 -14.81
CA GLU A 49 10.60 -1.76 -15.12
C GLU A 49 9.86 -1.19 -16.35
N GLU A 50 9.70 -1.99 -17.41
CA GLU A 50 8.91 -1.59 -18.58
C GLU A 50 7.45 -1.31 -18.22
N ALA A 51 6.82 -2.21 -17.47
CA ALA A 51 5.44 -2.02 -17.00
C ALA A 51 5.33 -0.77 -16.10
N ALA A 52 6.29 -0.57 -15.20
CA ALA A 52 6.32 0.61 -14.33
C ALA A 52 6.48 1.91 -15.11
N ALA A 53 7.33 1.93 -16.15
CA ALA A 53 7.49 3.10 -17.02
C ALA A 53 6.19 3.45 -17.74
N ASN A 54 5.48 2.46 -18.27
CA ASN A 54 4.20 2.66 -18.95
C ASN A 54 3.12 3.22 -18.01
N ILE A 55 3.01 2.67 -16.79
CA ILE A 55 2.07 3.14 -15.76
C ILE A 55 2.42 4.57 -15.35
N ARG A 56 3.68 4.88 -15.12
CA ARG A 56 4.18 6.20 -14.76
C ARG A 56 3.82 7.23 -15.84
N ALA A 57 4.16 6.95 -17.09
CA ALA A 57 3.90 7.86 -18.22
C ALA A 57 2.41 8.19 -18.38
N TYR A 58 1.52 7.25 -18.08
CA TYR A 58 0.08 7.48 -18.06
C TYR A 58 -0.34 8.41 -16.92
N HIS A 59 0.11 8.10 -15.68
CA HIS A 59 -0.32 8.83 -14.50
C HIS A 59 0.30 10.22 -14.35
N GLU A 60 1.49 10.46 -14.90
CA GLU A 60 2.10 11.80 -14.96
C GLU A 60 1.19 12.84 -15.66
N ARG A 61 0.36 12.40 -16.60
CA ARG A 61 -0.61 13.27 -17.28
C ARG A 61 -1.83 13.61 -16.44
N GLN A 62 -2.02 12.94 -15.30
CA GLN A 62 -3.15 13.17 -14.38
C GLN A 62 -2.77 14.08 -13.22
N VAL A 63 -1.50 14.49 -13.12
CA VAL A 63 -1.03 15.37 -12.04
C VAL A 63 -1.59 16.77 -12.24
N GLU A 64 -2.42 17.20 -11.30
CA GLU A 64 -2.95 18.55 -11.27
C GLU A 64 -1.95 19.51 -10.64
N GLN A 65 -1.88 20.73 -11.21
CA GLN A 65 -0.97 21.77 -10.72
C GLN A 65 -1.73 22.82 -9.92
N THR A 66 -1.08 23.31 -8.86
CA THR A 66 -1.57 24.45 -8.09
C THR A 66 -1.63 25.68 -8.97
N TRP A 67 -2.77 26.40 -8.96
CA TRP A 67 -2.95 27.64 -9.67
C TRP A 67 -3.66 28.67 -8.81
N ILE A 68 -3.33 29.96 -9.02
CA ILE A 68 -3.98 31.10 -8.40
C ILE A 68 -4.15 32.17 -9.48
N ASP A 69 -5.34 32.73 -9.61
CA ASP A 69 -5.64 33.77 -10.58
C ASP A 69 -6.38 34.94 -9.94
N THR A 70 -6.33 36.11 -10.62
CA THR A 70 -7.02 37.32 -10.18
C THR A 70 -8.30 37.50 -10.98
N PHE A 71 -9.43 37.13 -10.40
CA PHE A 71 -10.73 37.17 -11.04
C PHE A 71 -11.32 38.57 -11.14
N ARG A 72 -10.95 39.47 -10.22
CA ARG A 72 -11.29 40.89 -10.24
C ARG A 72 -10.35 41.65 -9.26
N PRO A 73 -10.25 42.97 -9.34
CA PRO A 73 -9.42 43.74 -8.40
C PRO A 73 -9.70 43.39 -6.92
N GLY A 74 -8.66 43.02 -6.17
CA GLY A 74 -8.76 42.62 -4.79
C GLY A 74 -9.24 41.20 -4.53
N VAL A 75 -9.58 40.39 -5.55
CA VAL A 75 -10.04 39.01 -5.40
C VAL A 75 -9.13 38.03 -6.13
N ARG A 76 -8.40 37.20 -5.38
CA ARG A 76 -7.59 36.10 -5.90
C ARG A 76 -8.21 34.78 -5.47
N LEU A 77 -8.42 33.87 -6.41
CA LEU A 77 -8.92 32.52 -6.19
C LEU A 77 -7.98 31.51 -6.84
N GLY A 78 -7.97 30.29 -6.32
CA GLY A 78 -7.15 29.23 -6.88
C GLY A 78 -7.46 27.88 -6.28
N ALA A 79 -6.81 26.85 -6.81
CA ALA A 79 -6.79 25.50 -6.25
C ALA A 79 -5.35 25.13 -5.86
N LYS A 80 -5.19 24.69 -4.63
CA LYS A 80 -3.90 24.17 -4.14
C LYS A 80 -3.96 22.65 -4.09
N PHE A 81 -3.08 21.99 -4.84
CA PHE A 81 -2.91 20.55 -4.84
C PHE A 81 -1.67 20.20 -4.04
N THR A 82 -1.84 19.34 -3.02
CA THR A 82 -0.74 18.86 -2.18
C THR A 82 -0.88 17.35 -1.98
N PRO A 83 0.21 16.58 -2.08
CA PRO A 83 0.17 15.16 -1.78
C PRO A 83 -0.20 14.90 -0.31
N ILE A 84 -0.85 13.78 -0.04
CA ILE A 84 -1.00 13.27 1.33
C ILE A 84 0.36 12.81 1.84
N GLN A 85 0.56 12.84 3.16
CA GLN A 85 1.87 12.53 3.75
C GLN A 85 2.22 11.04 3.69
N ARG A 86 1.21 10.15 3.78
CA ARG A 86 1.44 8.71 3.82
C ARG A 86 0.24 7.95 3.27
N VAL A 87 0.49 6.94 2.44
CA VAL A 87 -0.53 6.04 1.88
C VAL A 87 -0.22 4.60 2.23
N GLY A 88 -1.26 3.82 2.53
CA GLY A 88 -1.19 2.37 2.64
C GLY A 88 -1.69 1.71 1.36
N VAL A 89 -0.86 0.87 0.77
CA VAL A 89 -1.19 0.06 -0.40
C VAL A 89 -1.40 -1.38 0.06
N TYR A 90 -2.64 -1.85 0.00
CA TYR A 90 -2.93 -3.24 0.34
C TYR A 90 -2.78 -4.15 -0.88
N VAL A 91 -1.93 -5.16 -0.75
CA VAL A 91 -1.69 -6.16 -1.80
C VAL A 91 -2.14 -7.53 -1.28
N PRO A 92 -3.10 -8.19 -1.94
CA PRO A 92 -3.54 -9.51 -1.52
C PRO A 92 -2.38 -10.53 -1.59
N GLY A 93 -2.33 -11.40 -0.60
CA GLY A 93 -1.53 -12.62 -0.65
C GLY A 93 -2.39 -13.82 -1.08
N GLY A 94 -1.78 -14.97 -1.12
CA GLY A 94 -2.45 -16.24 -1.43
C GLY A 94 -1.69 -17.05 -2.49
N THR A 95 -2.41 -17.89 -3.23
CA THR A 95 -1.83 -18.80 -4.23
C THR A 95 -1.25 -18.11 -5.46
N ALA A 96 -1.67 -16.88 -5.75
CA ALA A 96 -1.17 -16.07 -6.86
C ALA A 96 -0.48 -14.82 -6.36
N ALA A 97 0.70 -14.49 -6.91
CA ALA A 97 1.34 -13.22 -6.74
C ALA A 97 0.69 -12.18 -7.68
N TYR A 98 0.51 -10.96 -7.18
CA TYR A 98 -0.06 -9.86 -7.96
C TYR A 98 0.92 -8.68 -8.07
N PRO A 99 2.08 -8.83 -8.73
CA PRO A 99 3.04 -7.74 -8.89
C PRO A 99 2.44 -6.55 -9.64
N SER A 100 1.52 -6.80 -10.58
CA SER A 100 0.78 -5.74 -11.29
C SER A 100 -0.05 -4.86 -10.35
N THR A 101 -0.67 -5.43 -9.31
CA THR A 101 -1.40 -4.65 -8.31
C THR A 101 -0.46 -3.71 -7.55
N VAL A 102 0.74 -4.20 -7.20
CA VAL A 102 1.75 -3.37 -6.54
C VAL A 102 2.10 -2.17 -7.41
N LEU A 103 2.41 -2.39 -8.70
CA LEU A 103 2.75 -1.31 -9.63
C LEU A 103 1.58 -0.34 -9.80
N MET A 104 0.37 -0.84 -10.02
CA MET A 104 -0.83 -0.04 -10.31
C MET A 104 -1.30 0.82 -9.14
N ASP A 105 -1.02 0.43 -7.91
CA ASP A 105 -1.42 1.20 -6.72
C ASP A 105 -0.29 2.08 -6.18
N THR A 106 0.98 1.64 -6.30
CA THR A 106 2.14 2.34 -5.75
C THR A 106 2.63 3.46 -6.67
N ILE A 107 2.73 3.21 -7.97
CA ILE A 107 3.26 4.20 -8.93
C ILE A 107 2.40 5.46 -8.98
N PRO A 108 1.06 5.42 -9.02
CA PRO A 108 0.24 6.63 -8.96
C PRO A 108 0.46 7.45 -7.70
N ALA A 109 0.67 6.80 -6.56
CA ALA A 109 1.00 7.49 -5.31
C ALA A 109 2.36 8.18 -5.38
N HIS A 110 3.36 7.50 -5.95
CA HIS A 110 4.69 8.07 -6.18
C HIS A 110 4.64 9.27 -7.14
N VAL A 111 3.91 9.15 -8.26
CA VAL A 111 3.70 10.23 -9.24
C VAL A 111 2.97 11.42 -8.62
N ALA A 112 2.02 11.18 -7.72
CA ALA A 112 1.33 12.23 -6.97
C ALA A 112 2.24 12.93 -5.93
N GLY A 113 3.48 12.47 -5.74
CA GLY A 113 4.45 13.07 -4.83
C GLY A 113 4.23 12.66 -3.36
N VAL A 114 3.56 11.53 -3.09
CA VAL A 114 3.38 11.00 -1.72
C VAL A 114 4.74 10.58 -1.16
N PRO A 115 5.22 11.18 -0.05
CA PRO A 115 6.58 10.92 0.43
C PRO A 115 6.74 9.57 1.14
N SER A 116 5.65 8.99 1.66
CA SER A 116 5.68 7.71 2.36
C SER A 116 4.61 6.77 1.80
N ILE A 117 5.06 5.66 1.23
CA ILE A 117 4.20 4.64 0.59
C ILE A 117 4.46 3.31 1.27
N ALA A 118 3.53 2.87 2.11
CA ALA A 118 3.60 1.64 2.88
C ALA A 118 2.78 0.53 2.21
N VAL A 119 3.43 -0.54 1.79
CA VAL A 119 2.77 -1.73 1.24
C VAL A 119 2.43 -2.68 2.38
N PHE A 120 1.20 -3.20 2.40
CA PHE A 120 0.71 -4.21 3.34
C PHE A 120 0.35 -5.48 2.58
N THR A 121 0.99 -6.59 2.93
CA THR A 121 0.73 -7.90 2.30
C THR A 121 0.86 -9.01 3.33
N PRO A 122 0.00 -10.06 3.30
CA PRO A 122 0.13 -11.14 4.25
C PRO A 122 1.44 -11.91 4.03
N PRO A 123 2.09 -12.36 5.11
CA PRO A 123 3.24 -13.24 5.04
C PRO A 123 2.84 -14.64 4.60
N ALA A 124 3.79 -15.40 4.07
CA ALA A 124 3.72 -16.84 3.93
C ALA A 124 3.90 -17.53 5.29
N LYS A 125 3.68 -18.85 5.35
CA LYS A 125 3.77 -19.63 6.60
C LYS A 125 5.17 -19.66 7.22
N ASP A 126 6.19 -19.42 6.43
CA ASP A 126 7.58 -19.29 6.85
C ASP A 126 7.98 -17.87 7.27
N GLY A 127 7.02 -16.92 7.22
CA GLY A 127 7.25 -15.52 7.54
C GLY A 127 7.80 -14.68 6.39
N SER A 128 8.05 -15.27 5.22
CA SER A 128 8.52 -14.56 4.03
C SER A 128 7.38 -13.83 3.31
N VAL A 129 7.75 -12.92 2.42
CA VAL A 129 6.85 -12.32 1.43
C VAL A 129 7.24 -12.84 0.05
N ASN A 130 6.25 -13.05 -0.81
CA ASN A 130 6.49 -13.51 -2.17
C ASN A 130 7.50 -12.58 -2.88
N PRO A 131 8.62 -13.10 -3.44
CA PRO A 131 9.68 -12.29 -4.03
C PRO A 131 9.22 -11.42 -5.19
N TYR A 132 8.23 -11.85 -5.97
CA TYR A 132 7.67 -11.05 -7.06
C TYR A 132 6.91 -9.80 -6.55
N ILE A 133 6.33 -9.87 -5.34
CA ILE A 133 5.70 -8.72 -4.69
C ILE A 133 6.77 -7.75 -4.18
N LEU A 134 7.84 -8.25 -3.54
CA LEU A 134 8.94 -7.43 -3.05
C LEU A 134 9.66 -6.71 -4.19
N ALA A 135 10.00 -7.43 -5.25
CA ALA A 135 10.63 -6.86 -6.45
C ALA A 135 9.75 -5.78 -7.11
N ALA A 136 8.44 -6.02 -7.23
CA ALA A 136 7.51 -5.03 -7.76
C ALA A 136 7.39 -3.80 -6.87
N ALA A 137 7.38 -3.98 -5.54
CA ALA A 137 7.35 -2.87 -4.58
C ALA A 137 8.63 -2.03 -4.64
N HIS A 138 9.79 -2.68 -4.81
CA HIS A 138 11.07 -2.01 -5.03
C HIS A 138 11.04 -1.15 -6.30
N VAL A 139 10.66 -1.72 -7.45
CA VAL A 139 10.57 -1.00 -8.75
C VAL A 139 9.55 0.14 -8.69
N ALA A 140 8.43 -0.05 -7.99
CA ALA A 140 7.38 0.97 -7.85
C ALA A 140 7.78 2.13 -6.93
N GLY A 141 8.82 1.99 -6.11
CA GLY A 141 9.27 2.99 -5.15
C GLY A 141 8.48 2.99 -3.84
N ALA A 142 8.04 1.82 -3.37
CA ALA A 142 7.50 1.68 -2.02
C ALA A 142 8.60 2.03 -0.99
N THR A 143 8.23 2.79 0.05
CA THR A 143 9.18 3.21 1.09
C THR A 143 9.27 2.20 2.23
N GLU A 144 8.20 1.44 2.44
CA GLU A 144 8.10 0.43 3.49
C GLU A 144 7.20 -0.71 3.03
N ILE A 145 7.50 -1.93 3.46
CA ILE A 145 6.68 -3.11 3.18
C ILE A 145 6.45 -3.84 4.49
N TYR A 146 5.17 -4.07 4.83
CA TYR A 146 4.77 -4.75 6.05
C TYR A 146 4.19 -6.12 5.78
N LYS A 147 4.68 -7.13 6.49
CA LYS A 147 4.23 -8.53 6.48
C LYS A 147 2.93 -8.70 7.29
N VAL A 148 1.93 -7.88 6.97
CA VAL A 148 0.64 -7.91 7.66
C VAL A 148 -0.48 -7.84 6.63
N GLY A 149 -1.30 -8.86 6.58
CA GLY A 149 -2.45 -8.98 5.67
C GLY A 149 -3.79 -8.82 6.36
N GLY A 150 -4.86 -9.20 5.67
CA GLY A 150 -6.19 -9.32 6.23
C GLY A 150 -6.80 -8.04 6.81
N ALA A 151 -7.81 -8.23 7.63
CA ALA A 151 -8.48 -7.13 8.34
C ALA A 151 -7.56 -6.45 9.36
N GLN A 152 -6.62 -7.22 9.95
CA GLN A 152 -5.63 -6.69 10.89
C GLN A 152 -4.66 -5.73 10.21
N GLY A 153 -4.24 -6.00 8.97
CA GLY A 153 -3.41 -5.08 8.21
C GLY A 153 -4.11 -3.76 7.90
N ILE A 154 -5.40 -3.80 7.53
CA ILE A 154 -6.20 -2.59 7.32
C ILE A 154 -6.36 -1.79 8.61
N ALA A 155 -6.61 -2.44 9.74
CA ALA A 155 -6.76 -1.77 11.03
C ALA A 155 -5.43 -1.17 11.50
N ALA A 156 -4.31 -1.89 11.36
CA ALA A 156 -2.98 -1.39 11.67
C ALA A 156 -2.62 -0.16 10.81
N ALA A 157 -2.91 -0.21 9.50
CA ALA A 157 -2.70 0.93 8.61
C ALA A 157 -3.56 2.14 9.00
N ALA A 158 -4.80 1.93 9.46
CA ALA A 158 -5.72 3.02 9.77
C ALA A 158 -5.43 3.69 11.13
N TYR A 159 -5.19 2.89 12.18
CA TYR A 159 -5.02 3.40 13.55
C TYR A 159 -3.57 3.62 13.95
N GLY A 160 -2.66 2.95 13.24
CA GLY A 160 -1.26 2.86 13.66
C GLY A 160 -1.06 1.88 14.81
N THR A 161 0.19 1.50 15.00
CA THR A 161 0.67 0.71 16.14
C THR A 161 2.06 1.22 16.53
N GLU A 162 2.73 0.57 17.48
CA GLU A 162 4.07 0.96 17.90
C GLU A 162 5.10 0.87 16.75
N SER A 163 4.95 -0.14 15.87
CA SER A 163 5.87 -0.37 14.75
C SER A 163 5.32 0.04 13.39
N ILE A 164 4.02 0.32 13.27
CA ILE A 164 3.35 0.66 12.01
C ILE A 164 2.73 2.05 12.12
N PRO A 165 3.36 3.11 11.59
CA PRO A 165 2.76 4.44 11.58
C PRO A 165 1.45 4.48 10.77
N PRO A 166 0.40 5.22 11.22
CA PRO A 166 -0.87 5.29 10.53
C PRO A 166 -0.76 5.99 9.17
N VAL A 167 -1.68 5.67 8.27
CA VAL A 167 -1.74 6.25 6.93
C VAL A 167 -2.93 7.20 6.79
N PHE A 168 -2.86 8.14 5.84
CA PHE A 168 -3.99 9.03 5.53
C PHE A 168 -5.00 8.43 4.58
N LYS A 169 -4.57 7.44 3.78
CA LYS A 169 -5.42 6.77 2.80
C LYS A 169 -4.98 5.33 2.60
N ILE A 170 -5.95 4.43 2.40
CA ILE A 170 -5.71 3.03 2.06
C ILE A 170 -6.28 2.75 0.67
N VAL A 171 -5.46 2.18 -0.20
CA VAL A 171 -5.80 1.77 -1.57
C VAL A 171 -5.52 0.27 -1.76
N GLY A 172 -5.84 -0.27 -2.93
CA GLY A 172 -5.58 -1.65 -3.29
C GLY A 172 -6.78 -2.58 -3.12
N PRO A 173 -6.82 -3.71 -3.84
CA PRO A 173 -7.87 -4.71 -3.76
C PRO A 173 -7.75 -5.55 -2.49
N GLY A 174 -8.79 -6.33 -2.19
CA GLY A 174 -8.78 -7.26 -1.07
C GLY A 174 -10.01 -8.15 -1.06
N ASN A 175 -9.99 -9.20 -0.25
CA ASN A 175 -11.12 -10.10 -0.06
C ASN A 175 -12.25 -9.44 0.76
N ALA A 176 -13.34 -10.17 0.98
CA ALA A 176 -14.51 -9.67 1.72
C ALA A 176 -14.15 -9.14 3.14
N TYR A 177 -13.19 -9.76 3.83
CA TYR A 177 -12.75 -9.32 5.16
C TYR A 177 -12.01 -7.98 5.09
N VAL A 178 -11.14 -7.82 4.09
CA VAL A 178 -10.42 -6.57 3.82
C VAL A 178 -11.40 -5.46 3.43
N ALA A 179 -12.38 -5.77 2.55
CA ALA A 179 -13.42 -4.81 2.15
C ALA A 179 -14.27 -4.38 3.35
N MET A 180 -14.66 -5.31 4.22
CA MET A 180 -15.40 -4.99 5.44
C MET A 180 -14.55 -4.15 6.41
N ALA A 181 -13.28 -4.50 6.61
CA ALA A 181 -12.37 -3.72 7.44
C ALA A 181 -12.23 -2.28 6.92
N LYS A 182 -12.07 -2.10 5.61
CA LYS A 182 -12.05 -0.77 4.98
C LYS A 182 -13.33 0.04 5.24
N ARG A 183 -14.50 -0.60 5.17
CA ARG A 183 -15.77 0.07 5.54
C ARG A 183 -15.77 0.56 6.97
N LEU A 184 -15.28 -0.25 7.90
CA LEU A 184 -15.28 0.07 9.33
C LEU A 184 -14.34 1.22 9.70
N VAL A 185 -13.26 1.41 8.95
CA VAL A 185 -12.29 2.50 9.18
C VAL A 185 -12.52 3.72 8.26
N PHE A 186 -13.55 3.68 7.43
CA PHE A 186 -13.93 4.82 6.59
C PHE A 186 -14.31 6.03 7.48
N GLY A 187 -13.71 7.17 7.19
CA GLY A 187 -13.85 8.38 8.01
C GLY A 187 -12.72 8.57 9.01
N THR A 188 -12.11 7.49 9.53
CA THR A 188 -10.85 7.56 10.28
C THR A 188 -9.67 7.72 9.31
N VAL A 189 -9.73 7.01 8.19
CA VAL A 189 -8.74 7.06 7.11
C VAL A 189 -9.47 7.17 5.77
N GLY A 190 -8.86 7.82 4.78
CA GLY A 190 -9.38 7.87 3.42
C GLY A 190 -9.34 6.48 2.78
N ILE A 191 -10.45 6.04 2.18
CA ILE A 191 -10.54 4.75 1.51
C ILE A 191 -10.86 4.97 0.03
N ARG A 192 -10.11 4.32 -0.87
CA ARG A 192 -10.59 4.04 -2.21
C ARG A 192 -11.30 2.71 -2.19
N ILE A 193 -12.62 2.73 -2.26
CA ILE A 193 -13.44 1.53 -2.40
C ILE A 193 -13.40 1.13 -3.86
N LEU A 194 -13.00 -0.09 -4.15
CA LEU A 194 -13.27 -0.71 -5.46
C LEU A 194 -14.78 -0.92 -5.60
N PRO A 195 -15.31 -0.94 -6.84
CA PRO A 195 -16.74 -1.13 -7.06
C PRO A 195 -17.29 -2.34 -6.33
N PRO A 196 -18.59 -2.35 -5.99
CA PRO A 196 -19.21 -3.43 -5.23
C PRO A 196 -18.96 -4.80 -5.87
N VAL A 197 -18.89 -5.80 -5.03
CA VAL A 197 -18.62 -7.22 -5.36
C VAL A 197 -19.64 -7.82 -6.38
N GLU A 198 -20.65 -7.07 -6.76
CA GLU A 198 -21.63 -7.44 -7.79
C GLU A 198 -21.08 -7.47 -9.22
N ALA A 199 -19.79 -7.14 -9.40
CA ALA A 199 -19.11 -7.15 -10.70
C ALA A 199 -18.06 -8.28 -10.82
N MET A 200 -18.13 -9.32 -9.97
CA MET A 200 -17.32 -10.54 -10.15
C MET A 200 -18.19 -11.76 -10.38
#